data_2c894c5cee20bbedfdbe022c2cddf4f6
#
_entry.id   2c894c5cee20bbedfdbe022c2cddf4f6
#
_cell.length_a   1.000
_cell.length_b   1.000
_cell.length_c   1.000
_cell.angle_alpha   90.00
_cell.angle_beta   90.00
_cell.angle_gamma   90.00
#
_symmetry.space_group_name_H-M   'P 1'
#
loop_
_entity.id
_entity.type
_entity.pdbx_description
1 polymer ?
#
loop_
_entity_poly.entity_id
_entity_poly.type
_entity_poly.pdbx_seq_one_letter_code
_entity_poly.pdbx_strand_id
1 'polypeptide(L)'
;MKKSVLAAVVVAAGTIVTGQFCSTAHAGTVIPYNNAPNENSEVYSFIAAATGSISVYFAGSDAGNTDTIGVMVNNVVVASGVLDNHNSVLGSHVDIPNINVGDMLTFFLVDSNTGSTWYSDKSLNTDGASHVYSAHYDGANPPFGGLIPAGTYVGFEDLALAQGGDFDYNDDSFVFTNVTIGVVENPIPAALPLFASGLGLLGLLAHRRRRKSQASAV
;
A
#
# COMPACT_ATOMS: atom_id res chain seq x y z
N MET A 1 -90.30 9.36 -2.95
CA MET A 1 -89.04 9.95 -3.40
C MET A 1 -87.88 9.41 -2.54
N LYS A 2 -87.14 8.43 -3.02
CA LYS A 2 -85.97 7.86 -2.33
C LYS A 2 -84.72 8.42 -2.93
N LYS A 3 -83.93 9.15 -2.18
CA LYS A 3 -82.61 9.67 -2.60
C LYS A 3 -81.56 8.62 -2.32
N SER A 4 -80.94 8.08 -3.35
CA SER A 4 -79.78 7.17 -3.27
C SER A 4 -78.55 8.05 -3.09
N VAL A 5 -77.78 7.80 -1.99
CA VAL A 5 -76.48 8.38 -1.78
C VAL A 5 -75.45 7.40 -2.31
N LEU A 6 -74.71 7.84 -3.34
CA LEU A 6 -73.59 7.09 -3.91
C LEU A 6 -72.36 7.38 -3.12
N ALA A 7 -71.81 6.40 -2.39
CA ALA A 7 -70.52 6.55 -1.72
C ALA A 7 -69.41 6.28 -2.70
N ALA A 8 -68.55 7.27 -2.90
CA ALA A 8 -67.30 7.13 -3.69
C ALA A 8 -66.21 6.53 -2.78
N VAL A 9 -65.75 5.36 -3.17
CA VAL A 9 -64.53 4.73 -2.56
C VAL A 9 -63.29 5.30 -3.25
N VAL A 10 -62.53 6.10 -2.54
CA VAL A 10 -61.20 6.57 -2.99
C VAL A 10 -60.18 5.48 -2.63
N VAL A 11 -59.68 4.78 -3.63
CA VAL A 11 -58.53 3.87 -3.51
C VAL A 11 -57.27 4.72 -3.63
N ALA A 12 -56.62 4.97 -2.51
CA ALA A 12 -55.27 5.58 -2.51
C ALA A 12 -54.25 4.50 -2.94
N ALA A 13 -53.75 4.62 -4.15
CA ALA A 13 -52.61 3.85 -4.62
C ALA A 13 -51.34 4.35 -3.95
N GLY A 14 -50.89 3.65 -2.90
CA GLY A 14 -49.59 3.91 -2.29
C GLY A 14 -48.47 3.45 -3.21
N THR A 15 -47.75 4.37 -3.82
CA THR A 15 -46.48 4.10 -4.51
C THR A 15 -45.44 3.70 -3.48
N ILE A 16 -45.08 2.43 -3.45
CA ILE A 16 -43.90 1.95 -2.71
C ILE A 16 -42.68 2.39 -3.54
N VAL A 17 -42.02 3.44 -3.10
CA VAL A 17 -40.69 3.81 -3.58
C VAL A 17 -39.72 2.83 -2.94
N THR A 18 -39.38 1.77 -3.64
CA THR A 18 -38.21 0.93 -3.30
C THR A 18 -36.99 1.78 -3.57
N GLY A 19 -36.46 2.42 -2.52
CA GLY A 19 -35.14 3.03 -2.56
C GLY A 19 -34.12 1.95 -2.87
N GLN A 20 -33.62 1.90 -4.10
CA GLN A 20 -32.37 1.23 -4.39
C GLN A 20 -31.30 2.03 -3.65
N PHE A 21 -30.81 1.46 -2.56
CA PHE A 21 -29.54 1.87 -1.99
C PHE A 21 -28.49 1.43 -3.02
N CYS A 22 -28.19 2.31 -3.97
CA CYS A 22 -26.98 2.22 -4.76
C CYS A 22 -25.86 2.40 -3.72
N SER A 23 -25.25 1.32 -3.32
CA SER A 23 -23.95 1.34 -2.67
C SER A 23 -23.01 2.00 -3.69
N THR A 24 -22.80 3.30 -3.60
CA THR A 24 -21.71 3.93 -4.29
C THR A 24 -20.46 3.35 -3.69
N ALA A 25 -19.77 2.47 -4.42
CA ALA A 25 -18.37 2.20 -4.16
C ALA A 25 -17.72 3.58 -4.02
N HIS A 26 -17.25 3.91 -2.82
CA HIS A 26 -16.46 5.10 -2.62
C HIS A 26 -15.10 4.77 -3.27
N ALA A 27 -14.92 5.19 -4.51
CA ALA A 27 -13.60 5.39 -5.04
C ALA A 27 -12.94 6.42 -4.10
N GLY A 28 -12.23 5.92 -3.09
CA GLY A 28 -11.41 6.74 -2.23
C GLY A 28 -10.43 7.47 -3.14
N THR A 29 -10.20 8.75 -2.90
CA THR A 29 -9.22 9.50 -3.67
C THR A 29 -7.86 9.06 -3.17
N VAL A 30 -7.30 8.00 -3.74
CA VAL A 30 -5.96 7.47 -3.45
C VAL A 30 -4.88 8.51 -3.74
N ILE A 31 -3.75 8.43 -3.05
CA ILE A 31 -2.54 9.13 -3.47
C ILE A 31 -1.97 8.32 -4.63
N PRO A 32 -2.03 8.83 -5.88
CA PRO A 32 -1.79 8.01 -7.06
C PRO A 32 -0.31 7.62 -7.17
N TYR A 33 -0.07 6.36 -7.52
CA TYR A 33 1.23 5.92 -8.00
C TYR A 33 1.36 6.27 -9.49
N ASN A 34 2.25 7.20 -9.81
CA ASN A 34 2.35 7.77 -11.16
C ASN A 34 3.09 6.90 -12.17
N ASN A 35 3.58 5.73 -11.76
CA ASN A 35 4.43 4.86 -12.59
C ASN A 35 3.71 3.57 -13.04
N ALA A 36 2.44 3.42 -12.71
CA ALA A 36 1.63 2.28 -13.13
C ALA A 36 1.69 2.12 -14.68
N PRO A 37 1.70 0.91 -15.21
CA PRO A 37 1.60 -0.40 -14.53
C PRO A 37 2.96 -1.01 -14.16
N ASN A 38 3.99 -0.23 -13.92
CA ASN A 38 5.29 -0.75 -13.55
C ASN A 38 5.36 -1.00 -12.05
N GLU A 39 5.96 -2.13 -11.67
CA GLU A 39 6.23 -2.43 -10.27
C GLU A 39 7.01 -1.29 -9.59
N ASN A 40 6.65 -0.97 -8.35
CA ASN A 40 7.38 -0.02 -7.54
C ASN A 40 8.76 -0.57 -7.16
N SER A 41 9.80 0.13 -7.60
CA SER A 41 11.19 -0.26 -7.33
C SER A 41 11.71 0.21 -5.95
N GLU A 42 10.96 1.07 -5.26
CA GLU A 42 11.34 1.55 -3.94
C GLU A 42 11.17 0.45 -2.89
N VAL A 43 12.14 0.36 -1.99
CA VAL A 43 12.08 -0.53 -0.83
C VAL A 43 11.87 0.31 0.41
N TYR A 44 10.72 0.15 1.02
CA TYR A 44 10.36 0.92 2.21
C TYR A 44 10.80 0.21 3.49
N SER A 45 11.13 1.02 4.49
CA SER A 45 11.18 0.61 5.88
C SER A 45 10.23 1.49 6.68
N PHE A 46 9.42 0.89 7.54
CA PHE A 46 8.50 1.61 8.39
C PHE A 46 8.94 1.49 9.84
N ILE A 47 9.00 2.61 10.54
CA ILE A 47 9.49 2.68 11.92
C ILE A 47 8.50 3.51 12.73
N ALA A 48 8.24 3.07 13.96
CA ALA A 48 7.44 3.84 14.91
C ALA A 48 8.16 5.15 15.29
N ALA A 49 7.50 6.29 15.07
CA ALA A 49 8.08 7.61 15.31
C ALA A 49 8.15 7.99 16.79
N ALA A 50 7.24 7.44 17.61
CA ALA A 50 7.17 7.68 19.05
C ALA A 50 6.60 6.46 19.79
N THR A 51 6.87 6.38 21.09
CA THR A 51 6.23 5.39 21.96
C THR A 51 4.76 5.74 22.19
N GLY A 52 3.86 4.73 22.14
CA GLY A 52 2.42 4.90 22.34
C GLY A 52 1.60 3.92 21.51
N SER A 53 0.75 4.43 20.63
CA SER A 53 -0.04 3.66 19.69
C SER A 53 0.28 4.11 18.26
N ILE A 54 0.14 3.20 17.30
CA ILE A 54 -0.08 3.56 15.90
C ILE A 54 -1.58 3.43 15.61
N SER A 55 -2.13 4.32 14.79
CA SER A 55 -3.51 4.21 14.33
C SER A 55 -3.50 3.89 12.84
N VAL A 56 -4.31 2.91 12.45
CA VAL A 56 -4.53 2.51 11.06
C VAL A 56 -5.85 3.10 10.62
N TYR A 57 -5.87 3.97 9.61
CA TYR A 57 -7.07 4.57 9.03
C TYR A 57 -7.34 3.94 7.67
N PHE A 58 -8.58 3.53 7.41
CA PHE A 58 -9.00 3.11 6.08
C PHE A 58 -9.14 4.34 5.17
N ALA A 59 -8.42 4.34 4.06
CA ALA A 59 -8.35 5.46 3.13
C ALA A 59 -9.08 5.21 1.80
N GLY A 60 -9.55 3.99 1.57
CA GLY A 60 -10.33 3.60 0.39
C GLY A 60 -9.85 2.30 -0.22
N SER A 61 -10.63 1.78 -1.17
CA SER A 61 -10.34 0.56 -1.92
C SER A 61 -10.99 0.61 -3.30
N ASP A 62 -10.29 0.07 -4.30
CA ASP A 62 -10.83 -0.26 -5.63
C ASP A 62 -10.74 -1.77 -5.92
N ALA A 63 -10.40 -2.58 -4.91
CA ALA A 63 -10.28 -4.03 -5.00
C ALA A 63 -11.62 -4.72 -5.25
N GLY A 64 -11.59 -5.76 -6.08
CA GLY A 64 -12.69 -6.70 -6.23
C GLY A 64 -12.68 -7.82 -5.19
N ASN A 65 -11.54 -8.09 -4.58
CA ASN A 65 -11.36 -9.10 -3.55
C ASN A 65 -11.75 -8.56 -2.16
N THR A 66 -11.86 -9.47 -1.20
CA THR A 66 -12.12 -9.11 0.20
C THR A 66 -10.81 -9.18 0.97
N ASP A 67 -10.33 -8.03 1.38
CA ASP A 67 -9.02 -7.84 1.97
C ASP A 67 -9.09 -7.27 3.38
N THR A 68 -8.14 -7.68 4.19
CA THR A 68 -8.01 -7.18 5.56
C THR A 68 -6.58 -6.81 5.87
N ILE A 69 -6.41 -5.68 6.57
CA ILE A 69 -5.09 -5.20 6.98
C ILE A 69 -4.64 -5.81 8.31
N GLY A 70 -3.35 -6.06 8.42
CA GLY A 70 -2.69 -6.45 9.66
C GLY A 70 -1.36 -5.73 9.85
N VAL A 71 -0.82 -5.83 11.06
CA VAL A 71 0.43 -5.17 11.46
C VAL A 71 1.32 -6.14 12.23
N MET A 72 2.59 -6.17 11.86
CA MET A 72 3.66 -6.79 12.63
C MET A 72 4.54 -5.71 13.25
N VAL A 73 5.01 -5.98 14.46
CA VAL A 73 6.02 -5.18 15.16
C VAL A 73 7.22 -6.08 15.45
N ASN A 74 8.39 -5.70 14.98
CA ASN A 74 9.62 -6.49 15.13
C ASN A 74 9.44 -7.95 14.69
N ASN A 75 8.76 -8.17 13.56
CA ASN A 75 8.42 -9.48 12.96
C ASN A 75 7.40 -10.31 13.78
N VAL A 76 6.70 -9.72 14.74
CA VAL A 76 5.63 -10.39 15.49
C VAL A 76 4.29 -9.78 15.11
N VAL A 77 3.31 -10.61 14.70
CA VAL A 77 1.96 -10.14 14.41
C VAL A 77 1.32 -9.61 15.69
N VAL A 78 0.96 -8.34 15.72
CA VAL A 78 0.31 -7.67 16.85
C VAL A 78 -1.16 -7.34 16.57
N ALA A 79 -1.53 -7.26 15.30
CA ALA A 79 -2.90 -7.05 14.86
C ALA A 79 -3.11 -7.73 13.50
N SER A 80 -4.30 -8.31 13.29
CA SER A 80 -4.68 -8.95 12.02
C SER A 80 -6.18 -8.81 11.81
N GLY A 81 -6.62 -8.54 10.56
CA GLY A 81 -8.02 -8.40 10.22
C GLY A 81 -8.70 -7.21 10.88
N VAL A 82 -7.97 -6.12 11.12
CA VAL A 82 -8.47 -4.98 11.92
C VAL A 82 -9.37 -4.03 11.15
N LEU A 83 -9.22 -3.95 9.83
CA LEU A 83 -10.09 -3.23 8.89
C LEU A 83 -10.27 -4.08 7.65
N ASP A 84 -11.45 -4.02 7.05
CA ASP A 84 -11.87 -4.80 5.90
C ASP A 84 -12.36 -3.83 4.82
N ASN A 85 -11.93 -4.02 3.58
CA ASN A 85 -12.20 -3.09 2.48
C ASN A 85 -13.67 -3.00 2.08
N HIS A 86 -14.47 -4.05 2.29
CA HIS A 86 -15.89 -4.07 1.97
C HIS A 86 -16.78 -3.53 3.09
N ASN A 87 -16.31 -3.54 4.34
CA ASN A 87 -17.10 -3.16 5.51
C ASN A 87 -16.62 -1.89 6.19
N SER A 88 -15.37 -1.49 6.00
CA SER A 88 -14.84 -0.24 6.55
C SER A 88 -15.30 0.96 5.74
N VAL A 89 -15.62 2.05 6.42
CA VAL A 89 -15.92 3.33 5.77
C VAL A 89 -14.70 4.23 5.82
N LEU A 90 -14.58 5.14 4.85
CA LEU A 90 -13.49 6.11 4.79
C LEU A 90 -13.28 6.81 6.15
N GLY A 91 -12.06 6.78 6.67
CA GLY A 91 -11.70 7.37 7.96
C GLY A 91 -11.98 6.48 9.19
N SER A 92 -12.58 5.28 9.02
CA SER A 92 -12.59 4.29 10.12
C SER A 92 -11.17 3.96 10.53
N HIS A 93 -10.93 3.78 11.83
CA HIS A 93 -9.59 3.47 12.31
C HIS A 93 -9.59 2.49 13.48
N VAL A 94 -8.42 1.89 13.68
CA VAL A 94 -8.11 1.04 14.84
C VAL A 94 -6.77 1.49 15.42
N ASP A 95 -6.71 1.59 16.74
CA ASP A 95 -5.49 1.89 17.48
C ASP A 95 -4.80 0.60 17.91
N ILE A 96 -3.50 0.50 17.64
CA ILE A 96 -2.64 -0.62 18.04
C ILE A 96 -1.69 -0.10 19.11
N PRO A 97 -1.90 -0.48 20.38
CA PRO A 97 -1.14 0.02 21.52
C PRO A 97 0.20 -0.72 21.71
N ASN A 98 0.97 -0.27 22.71
CA ASN A 98 2.21 -0.89 23.15
C ASN A 98 3.34 -0.86 22.11
N ILE A 99 3.40 0.19 21.33
CA ILE A 99 4.45 0.47 20.37
C ILE A 99 5.56 1.29 21.05
N ASN A 100 6.81 0.95 20.80
CA ASN A 100 7.95 1.74 21.25
C ASN A 100 8.55 2.51 20.08
N VAL A 101 9.09 3.70 20.36
CA VAL A 101 9.85 4.47 19.36
C VAL A 101 10.97 3.61 18.79
N GLY A 102 11.08 3.58 17.46
CA GLY A 102 12.09 2.80 16.74
C GLY A 102 11.71 1.34 16.46
N ASP A 103 10.55 0.86 16.94
CA ASP A 103 10.05 -0.46 16.55
C ASP A 103 9.90 -0.55 15.03
N MET A 104 10.38 -1.64 14.43
CA MET A 104 10.19 -1.94 13.02
C MET A 104 8.76 -2.42 12.77
N LEU A 105 8.11 -1.83 11.78
CA LEU A 105 6.73 -2.12 11.42
C LEU A 105 6.69 -2.78 10.05
N THR A 106 5.91 -3.84 9.93
CA THR A 106 5.54 -4.45 8.65
C THR A 106 4.03 -4.50 8.56
N PHE A 107 3.47 -3.91 7.52
CA PHE A 107 2.05 -3.97 7.22
C PHE A 107 1.80 -5.15 6.29
N PHE A 108 0.66 -5.81 6.42
CA PHE A 108 0.30 -6.90 5.52
C PHE A 108 -1.18 -6.91 5.20
N LEU A 109 -1.49 -7.23 3.97
CA LEU A 109 -2.83 -7.40 3.44
C LEU A 109 -3.11 -8.89 3.30
N VAL A 110 -4.26 -9.36 3.79
CA VAL A 110 -4.72 -10.74 3.62
C VAL A 110 -5.90 -10.72 2.66
N ASP A 111 -5.70 -11.27 1.47
CA ASP A 111 -6.74 -11.50 0.49
C ASP A 111 -7.44 -12.84 0.80
N SER A 112 -8.70 -12.78 1.21
CA SER A 112 -9.48 -13.95 1.58
C SER A 112 -10.01 -14.73 0.36
N ASN A 113 -10.03 -14.14 -0.83
CA ASN A 113 -10.49 -14.78 -2.06
C ASN A 113 -9.41 -15.71 -2.64
N THR A 114 -8.16 -15.27 -2.64
CA THR A 114 -7.02 -16.06 -3.15
C THR A 114 -6.28 -16.81 -2.05
N GLY A 115 -6.43 -16.41 -0.79
CA GLY A 115 -5.67 -16.90 0.35
C GLY A 115 -4.24 -16.37 0.39
N SER A 116 -3.94 -15.35 -0.40
CA SER A 116 -2.62 -14.70 -0.45
C SER A 116 -2.44 -13.74 0.72
N THR A 117 -1.18 -13.50 1.08
CA THR A 117 -0.81 -12.44 2.02
C THR A 117 0.31 -11.62 1.41
N TRP A 118 0.10 -10.31 1.33
CA TRP A 118 1.03 -9.37 0.74
C TRP A 118 1.60 -8.44 1.81
N TYR A 119 2.91 -8.32 1.84
CA TYR A 119 3.62 -7.60 2.88
C TYR A 119 4.24 -6.32 2.34
N SER A 120 4.29 -5.30 3.19
CA SER A 120 5.05 -4.08 2.90
C SER A 120 6.57 -4.30 2.85
N ASP A 121 7.06 -5.40 3.42
CA ASP A 121 8.41 -5.90 3.21
C ASP A 121 8.41 -6.85 2.00
N LYS A 122 8.93 -6.38 0.87
CA LYS A 122 9.04 -7.13 -0.39
C LYS A 122 9.68 -8.53 -0.21
N SER A 123 10.62 -8.67 0.73
CA SER A 123 11.33 -9.95 0.94
C SER A 123 10.44 -11.07 1.48
N LEU A 124 9.27 -10.73 2.01
CA LEU A 124 8.28 -11.68 2.52
C LEU A 124 7.24 -12.09 1.46
N ASN A 125 7.18 -11.40 0.32
CA ASN A 125 6.24 -11.70 -0.76
C ASN A 125 6.71 -12.90 -1.56
N THR A 126 5.81 -13.86 -1.80
CA THR A 126 6.14 -15.15 -2.42
C THR A 126 6.53 -15.03 -3.89
N ASP A 127 6.06 -13.98 -4.57
CA ASP A 127 6.41 -13.68 -5.97
C ASP A 127 7.65 -12.78 -6.10
N GLY A 128 8.16 -12.27 -4.97
CA GLY A 128 9.30 -11.37 -4.91
C GLY A 128 9.01 -9.95 -5.42
N ALA A 129 7.74 -9.60 -5.67
CA ALA A 129 7.34 -8.27 -6.10
C ALA A 129 7.04 -7.34 -4.92
N SER A 130 7.07 -6.03 -5.19
CA SER A 130 6.61 -5.02 -4.25
C SER A 130 5.10 -4.87 -4.38
N HIS A 131 4.36 -5.16 -3.31
CA HIS A 131 2.92 -5.01 -3.24
C HIS A 131 2.49 -3.73 -2.54
N VAL A 132 3.41 -2.77 -2.34
CA VAL A 132 3.09 -1.50 -1.71
C VAL A 132 3.70 -0.31 -2.45
N TYR A 133 2.95 0.78 -2.41
CA TYR A 133 3.42 2.13 -2.64
C TYR A 133 3.17 2.96 -1.38
N SER A 134 4.13 3.79 -0.99
CA SER A 134 3.99 4.62 0.20
C SER A 134 4.40 6.06 -0.04
N ALA A 135 3.69 6.98 0.58
CA ALA A 135 3.94 8.40 0.51
C ALA A 135 3.60 9.10 1.83
N HIS A 136 4.14 10.29 2.04
CA HIS A 136 3.71 11.13 3.14
C HIS A 136 2.35 11.75 2.81
N TYR A 137 1.41 11.68 3.76
CA TYR A 137 0.14 12.38 3.71
C TYR A 137 0.11 13.49 4.77
N ASP A 138 -0.12 14.73 4.36
CA ASP A 138 -0.04 15.91 5.23
C ASP A 138 -1.34 16.23 5.98
N GLY A 139 -2.39 15.42 5.80
CA GLY A 139 -3.70 15.64 6.38
C GLY A 139 -4.56 16.65 5.63
N ALA A 140 -4.10 17.15 4.48
CA ALA A 140 -4.83 18.15 3.69
C ALA A 140 -6.10 17.54 3.05
N ASN A 141 -7.03 18.41 2.72
CA ASN A 141 -8.25 18.05 2.03
C ASN A 141 -8.23 18.65 0.60
N PRO A 142 -8.37 17.86 -0.49
CA PRO A 142 -8.48 16.41 -0.61
C PRO A 142 -7.14 15.68 -0.42
N PRO A 143 -7.02 14.31 -0.39
CA PRO A 143 -8.00 13.39 -0.96
C PRO A 143 -9.08 12.88 0.01
N PHE A 144 -8.84 12.87 1.33
CA PHE A 144 -9.71 12.12 2.26
C PHE A 144 -10.73 12.98 3.02
N GLY A 145 -11.08 14.15 2.50
CA GLY A 145 -12.16 14.97 3.05
C GLY A 145 -11.95 15.47 4.49
N GLY A 146 -10.71 15.50 5.00
CA GLY A 146 -10.41 15.87 6.39
C GLY A 146 -10.80 14.80 7.42
N LEU A 147 -11.16 13.59 6.98
CA LEU A 147 -11.54 12.47 7.87
C LEU A 147 -10.34 11.72 8.41
N ILE A 148 -9.18 11.86 7.77
CA ILE A 148 -7.95 11.16 8.09
C ILE A 148 -6.88 12.17 8.45
N PRO A 149 -6.18 12.02 9.60
CA PRO A 149 -5.10 12.91 9.99
C PRO A 149 -3.85 12.69 9.13
N ALA A 150 -2.90 13.62 9.21
CA ALA A 150 -1.58 13.46 8.61
C ALA A 150 -0.89 12.17 9.08
N GLY A 151 -0.15 11.53 8.17
CA GLY A 151 0.50 10.26 8.45
C GLY A 151 1.25 9.68 7.25
N THR A 152 1.51 8.41 7.33
CA THR A 152 2.11 7.61 6.27
C THR A 152 1.02 6.91 5.48
N TYR A 153 0.86 7.29 4.21
CA TYR A 153 -0.02 6.58 3.27
C TYR A 153 0.67 5.31 2.80
N VAL A 154 -0.09 4.22 2.73
CA VAL A 154 0.32 2.94 2.15
C VAL A 154 -0.82 2.43 1.29
N GLY A 155 -0.59 2.35 -0.01
CA GLY A 155 -1.46 1.70 -0.97
C GLY A 155 -0.95 0.30 -1.28
N PHE A 156 -1.85 -0.66 -1.37
CA PHE A 156 -1.56 -2.06 -1.65
C PHE A 156 -2.05 -2.47 -3.03
N GLU A 157 -1.36 -3.43 -3.60
CA GLU A 157 -1.76 -4.30 -4.71
C GLU A 157 -2.14 -5.66 -4.14
N ASP A 158 -3.38 -6.11 -4.36
CA ASP A 158 -3.92 -7.35 -3.78
C ASP A 158 -3.63 -8.61 -4.62
N LEU A 159 -3.18 -8.43 -5.87
CA LEU A 159 -2.88 -9.50 -6.79
C LEU A 159 -1.44 -9.48 -7.29
N ALA A 160 -0.87 -10.68 -7.47
CA ALA A 160 0.37 -10.80 -8.24
C ALA A 160 0.13 -10.46 -9.72
N LEU A 161 1.15 -9.97 -10.42
CA LEU A 161 1.07 -9.67 -11.86
C LEU A 161 0.54 -10.86 -12.67
N ALA A 162 0.94 -12.09 -12.31
CA ALA A 162 0.46 -13.32 -12.97
C ALA A 162 -1.02 -13.61 -12.75
N GLN A 163 -1.65 -12.96 -11.76
CA GLN A 163 -3.05 -13.10 -11.41
C GLN A 163 -3.91 -11.92 -11.90
N GLY A 164 -3.29 -10.94 -12.53
CA GLY A 164 -3.96 -9.76 -13.09
C GLY A 164 -3.68 -8.46 -12.39
N GLY A 165 -2.73 -8.45 -11.43
CA GLY A 165 -2.27 -7.21 -10.78
C GLY A 165 -1.76 -6.19 -11.79
N ASP A 166 -2.03 -4.93 -11.59
CA ASP A 166 -1.68 -3.84 -12.51
C ASP A 166 -0.71 -2.81 -11.91
N PHE A 167 -0.31 -3.04 -10.66
CA PHE A 167 0.66 -2.22 -9.92
C PHE A 167 0.30 -0.73 -9.87
N ASP A 168 -0.96 -0.42 -9.72
CA ASP A 168 -1.40 0.96 -9.47
C ASP A 168 -1.54 1.27 -7.96
N TYR A 169 -1.49 0.21 -7.11
CA TYR A 169 -1.49 0.29 -5.63
C TYR A 169 -2.70 1.02 -5.06
N ASN A 170 -3.85 0.88 -5.69
CA ASN A 170 -5.11 1.47 -5.27
C ASN A 170 -6.13 0.45 -4.75
N ASP A 171 -5.82 -0.86 -4.85
CA ASP A 171 -6.71 -1.92 -4.43
C ASP A 171 -7.14 -1.73 -2.98
N ASP A 172 -6.17 -1.49 -2.08
CA ASP A 172 -6.44 -1.14 -0.69
C ASP A 172 -5.51 -0.05 -0.18
N SER A 173 -6.09 0.98 0.41
CA SER A 173 -5.37 2.16 0.85
C SER A 173 -5.57 2.44 2.33
N PHE A 174 -4.48 2.74 3.02
CA PHE A 174 -4.47 3.05 4.45
C PHE A 174 -3.58 4.25 4.75
N VAL A 175 -3.87 4.95 5.85
CA VAL A 175 -2.96 5.93 6.44
C VAL A 175 -2.62 5.48 7.86
N PHE A 176 -1.34 5.47 8.17
CA PHE A 176 -0.81 5.11 9.48
C PHE A 176 -0.28 6.35 10.18
N THR A 177 -0.76 6.64 11.39
CA THR A 177 -0.18 7.70 12.23
C THR A 177 0.94 7.15 13.10
N ASN A 178 1.82 8.03 13.57
CA ASN A 178 2.99 7.66 14.38
C ASN A 178 3.96 6.71 13.67
N VAL A 179 4.04 6.81 12.33
CA VAL A 179 4.90 5.99 11.47
C VAL A 179 5.78 6.90 10.62
N THR A 180 7.06 6.57 10.55
CA THR A 180 8.04 7.22 9.66
C THR A 180 8.43 6.26 8.55
N ILE A 181 8.47 6.77 7.32
CA ILE A 181 8.97 6.04 6.14
C ILE A 181 10.47 6.28 6.01
N GLY A 182 11.24 5.21 5.87
CA GLY A 182 12.57 5.22 5.29
C GLY A 182 12.55 4.57 3.91
N VAL A 183 13.21 5.17 2.94
CA VAL A 183 13.52 4.47 1.69
C VAL A 183 14.89 3.83 1.88
N VAL A 184 14.95 2.51 1.81
CA VAL A 184 16.22 1.80 1.83
C VAL A 184 16.79 1.89 0.42
N GLU A 185 17.77 2.77 0.22
CA GLU A 185 18.51 2.76 -1.03
C GLU A 185 19.09 1.36 -1.20
N ASN A 186 18.74 0.71 -2.31
CA ASN A 186 19.26 -0.63 -2.62
C ASN A 186 20.79 -0.53 -2.68
N PRO A 187 21.54 -1.09 -1.72
CA PRO A 187 22.97 -0.87 -1.67
C PRO A 187 23.57 -1.39 -2.96
N ILE A 188 24.21 -0.52 -3.73
CA ILE A 188 24.96 -0.92 -4.92
C ILE A 188 25.85 -2.09 -4.51
N PRO A 189 25.67 -3.30 -5.09
CA PRO A 189 26.43 -4.45 -4.65
C PRO A 189 27.91 -4.08 -4.58
N ALA A 190 28.55 -4.28 -3.43
CA ALA A 190 29.95 -3.96 -3.22
C ALA A 190 30.87 -4.58 -4.31
N ALA A 191 30.36 -5.54 -5.05
CA ALA A 191 30.97 -6.12 -6.24
C ALA A 191 31.22 -5.11 -7.36
N LEU A 192 30.38 -4.08 -7.56
CA LEU A 192 30.56 -3.10 -8.62
C LEU A 192 31.82 -2.23 -8.43
N PRO A 193 32.08 -1.58 -7.28
CA PRO A 193 33.32 -0.87 -7.06
C PRO A 193 34.53 -1.79 -7.01
N LEU A 194 34.40 -3.03 -6.50
CA LEU A 194 35.46 -4.03 -6.55
C LEU A 194 35.77 -4.47 -7.98
N PHE A 195 34.77 -4.67 -8.82
CA PHE A 195 34.95 -5.02 -10.21
C PHE A 195 35.61 -3.88 -11.01
N ALA A 196 35.17 -2.63 -10.80
CA ALA A 196 35.76 -1.46 -11.43
C ALA A 196 37.25 -1.26 -11.02
N SER A 197 37.57 -1.44 -9.72
CA SER A 197 38.94 -1.36 -9.23
C SER A 197 39.82 -2.51 -9.76
N GLY A 198 39.27 -3.74 -9.86
CA GLY A 198 39.94 -4.88 -10.44
C GLY A 198 40.30 -4.68 -11.93
N LEU A 199 39.37 -4.17 -12.71
CA LEU A 199 39.60 -3.83 -14.13
C LEU A 199 40.64 -2.71 -14.28
N GLY A 200 40.61 -1.71 -13.40
CA GLY A 200 41.58 -0.62 -13.37
C GLY A 200 43.00 -1.13 -13.09
N LEU A 201 43.17 -2.03 -12.14
CA LEU A 201 44.46 -2.66 -11.84
C LEU A 201 44.97 -3.53 -12.98
N LEU A 202 44.12 -4.32 -13.61
CA LEU A 202 44.49 -5.13 -14.79
C LEU A 202 44.91 -4.25 -15.97
N GLY A 203 44.21 -3.15 -16.21
CA GLY A 203 44.56 -2.16 -17.24
C GLY A 203 45.93 -1.52 -16.99
N LEU A 204 46.24 -1.16 -15.73
CA LEU A 204 47.56 -0.60 -15.35
C LEU A 204 48.68 -1.62 -15.54
N LEU A 205 48.46 -2.89 -15.17
CA LEU A 205 49.42 -3.97 -15.34
C LEU A 205 49.68 -4.24 -16.83
N ALA A 206 48.64 -4.29 -17.65
CA ALA A 206 48.76 -4.44 -19.11
C ALA A 206 49.53 -3.28 -19.75
N HIS A 207 49.27 -2.05 -19.30
CA HIS A 207 49.99 -0.86 -19.79
C HIS A 207 51.49 -0.90 -19.42
N ARG A 208 51.83 -1.28 -18.20
CA ARG A 208 53.23 -1.45 -17.76
C ARG A 208 53.98 -2.53 -18.56
N ARG A 209 53.33 -3.66 -18.88
CA ARG A 209 53.94 -4.71 -19.71
C ARG A 209 54.27 -4.23 -21.13
N ARG A 210 53.35 -3.47 -21.76
CA ARG A 210 53.59 -2.91 -23.11
C ARG A 210 54.77 -1.94 -23.16
N ARG A 211 54.92 -1.09 -22.11
CA ARG A 211 56.09 -0.18 -22.04
C ARG A 211 57.42 -0.90 -21.87
N LYS A 212 57.47 -2.03 -21.12
CA LYS A 212 58.71 -2.83 -20.99
C LYS A 212 59.10 -3.54 -22.27
N SER A 213 58.15 -4.06 -23.03
CA SER A 213 58.45 -4.73 -24.30
C SER A 213 58.97 -3.76 -25.39
N GLN A 214 58.58 -2.49 -25.36
CA GLN A 214 59.10 -1.47 -26.28
C GLN A 214 60.49 -0.98 -25.88
N ALA A 215 60.85 -1.00 -24.59
CA ALA A 215 62.20 -0.60 -24.13
C ALA A 215 63.27 -1.70 -24.33
N SER A 216 62.87 -2.94 -24.59
CA SER A 216 63.81 -4.06 -24.88
C SER A 216 64.03 -4.29 -26.37
N ALA A 217 63.43 -3.50 -27.24
CA ALA A 217 63.51 -3.61 -28.70
C ALA A 217 64.39 -2.52 -29.36
N VAL A 218 65.15 -1.78 -28.56
CA VAL A 218 66.22 -0.83 -28.91
C VAL A 218 67.52 -1.37 -28.34
#